data_744666cf367e32b272aa6f64abbdb072
#
_entry.id   744666cf367e32b272aa6f64abbdb072
#
_cell.length_a   1.000
_cell.length_b   1.000
_cell.length_c   1.000
_cell.angle_alpha   90.00
_cell.angle_beta   90.00
_cell.angle_gamma   90.00
#
_symmetry.space_group_name_H-M   'P 1'
#
loop_
_entity.id
_entity.type
_entity.pdbx_description
1 polymer ?
#
loop_
_entity_poly.entity_id
_entity_poly.type
_entity_poly.pdbx_seq_one_letter_code
_entity_poly.pdbx_strand_id
1 'polypeptide(L)'
;MALPANDNRGATPAATDRIRSLNDRFRRSFVGGHVVETAGVVALPEGERIALLLEVRRDTCFEVSNDPYSEHDFGAVEVGGVCFFWSINEDRGALAVRR
;
A
#
# COMPACT_ATOMS: atom_id res chain seq x y z
N MET A 1 -14.23 -19.10 -22.80
CA MET A 1 -13.99 -18.53 -22.57
C MET A 1 -13.81 -17.58 -22.49
N ALA A 2 -13.74 -17.37 -22.61
CA ALA A 2 -13.25 -16.52 -22.36
C ALA A 2 -13.50 -15.45 -22.07
N LEU A 3 -13.21 -15.00 -21.78
CA LEU A 3 -13.19 -14.15 -21.31
C LEU A 3 -13.19 -13.13 -21.33
N PRO A 4 -13.25 -12.60 -21.41
CA PRO A 4 -12.96 -11.66 -21.61
C PRO A 4 -12.53 -10.81 -21.22
N ALA A 5 -12.20 -10.78 -21.02
CA ALA A 5 -11.71 -10.09 -20.53
C ALA A 5 -11.71 -8.85 -20.49
N ASN A 6 -11.70 -8.52 -20.53
CA ASN A 6 -11.51 -7.50 -20.47
C ASN A 6 -11.72 -6.62 -19.72
N ASP A 7 -11.57 -6.74 -19.05
CA ASP A 7 -11.66 -6.05 -18.31
C ASP A 7 -11.22 -5.43 -17.69
N ASN A 8 -11.06 -5.02 -17.68
CA ASN A 8 -10.73 -4.17 -17.18
C ASN A 8 -9.97 -4.02 -16.20
N ARG A 9 -9.73 -3.37 -15.83
CA ARG A 9 -8.94 -3.44 -14.82
C ARG A 9 -8.48 -4.68 -14.82
N GLY A 10 -8.85 -5.26 -15.86
CA GLY A 10 -8.39 -6.44 -16.24
C GLY A 10 -8.42 -7.42 -15.30
N ALA A 11 -8.96 -7.17 -14.39
CA ALA A 11 -8.65 -8.03 -13.37
C ALA A 11 -9.62 -9.13 -13.34
N THR A 12 -9.12 -10.30 -13.66
CA THR A 12 -9.76 -11.51 -13.25
C THR A 12 -9.58 -11.62 -11.73
N PRO A 13 -10.42 -12.36 -11.04
CA PRO A 13 -10.21 -12.58 -9.61
C PRO A 13 -8.82 -13.15 -9.30
N ALA A 14 -8.31 -14.05 -10.14
CA ALA A 14 -6.99 -14.63 -9.91
C ALA A 14 -5.88 -13.61 -10.05
N ALA A 15 -6.00 -12.70 -11.03
CA ALA A 15 -5.02 -11.65 -11.21
C ALA A 15 -5.06 -10.67 -10.05
N THR A 16 -6.26 -10.30 -9.60
CA THR A 16 -6.42 -9.42 -8.44
C THR A 16 -5.81 -10.06 -7.19
N ASP A 17 -6.07 -11.34 -6.98
CA ASP A 17 -5.51 -12.04 -5.82
C ASP A 17 -4.00 -12.04 -5.84
N ARG A 18 -3.40 -12.20 -7.01
CA ARG A 18 -1.95 -12.19 -7.14
C ARG A 18 -1.38 -10.82 -6.82
N ILE A 19 -1.99 -9.78 -7.39
CA ILE A 19 -1.56 -8.41 -7.14
C ILE A 19 -1.65 -8.09 -5.65
N ARG A 20 -2.77 -8.44 -5.03
CA ARG A 20 -2.98 -8.20 -3.61
C ARG A 20 -1.94 -8.92 -2.77
N SER A 21 -1.65 -10.17 -3.09
CA SER A 21 -0.67 -10.95 -2.35
C SER A 21 0.72 -10.35 -2.45
N LEU A 22 1.11 -9.89 -3.64
CA LEU A 22 2.40 -9.26 -3.83
C LEU A 22 2.49 -7.95 -3.08
N ASN A 23 1.44 -7.15 -3.13
CA ASN A 23 1.41 -5.87 -2.42
C ASN A 23 1.46 -6.09 -0.91
N ASP A 24 0.68 -7.05 -0.40
CA ASP A 24 0.70 -7.35 1.03
C ASP A 24 2.08 -7.80 1.48
N ARG A 25 2.71 -8.68 0.69
CA ARG A 25 4.05 -9.18 1.04
C ARG A 25 5.06 -8.05 1.08
N PHE A 26 5.04 -7.18 0.06
CA PHE A 26 5.96 -6.05 0.00
C PHE A 26 5.73 -5.11 1.17
N ARG A 27 4.49 -4.72 1.43
CA ARG A 27 4.19 -3.79 2.50
C ARG A 27 4.57 -4.34 3.87
N ARG A 28 4.28 -5.61 4.12
CA ARG A 28 4.54 -6.22 5.42
C ARG A 28 6.02 -6.40 5.72
N SER A 29 6.83 -6.55 4.69
CA SER A 29 8.26 -6.83 4.86
C SER A 29 9.17 -5.71 4.42
N PHE A 30 8.69 -4.81 3.57
CA PHE A 30 9.49 -3.80 2.86
C PHE A 30 10.57 -4.45 1.99
N VAL A 31 10.40 -5.71 1.63
CA VAL A 31 11.34 -6.44 0.78
C VAL A 31 10.71 -6.64 -0.60
N GLY A 32 11.49 -6.45 -1.64
CA GLY A 32 11.02 -6.64 -3.02
C GLY A 32 10.81 -5.34 -3.77
N GLY A 33 11.19 -4.21 -3.18
CA GLY A 33 11.05 -2.91 -3.82
C GLY A 33 11.67 -1.83 -2.97
N HIS A 34 11.27 -0.60 -3.23
CA HIS A 34 11.81 0.57 -2.55
C HIS A 34 10.73 1.20 -1.66
N VAL A 35 11.14 1.69 -0.50
CA VAL A 35 10.27 2.48 0.36
C VAL A 35 10.70 3.93 0.23
N VAL A 36 9.78 4.79 -0.17
CA VAL A 36 10.03 6.21 -0.39
C VAL A 36 9.26 7.00 0.67
N GLU A 37 9.97 7.88 1.37
CA GLU A 37 9.36 8.72 2.40
C GLU A 37 9.47 10.17 1.97
N THR A 38 8.35 10.89 2.05
CA THR A 38 8.38 12.32 1.73
C THR A 38 9.10 13.08 2.83
N ALA A 39 9.45 14.34 2.53
CA ALA A 39 10.19 15.17 3.48
C ALA A 39 9.48 15.29 4.82
N GLY A 40 8.15 15.39 4.81
CA GLY A 40 7.39 15.47 6.05
C GLY A 40 7.48 14.23 6.92
N VAL A 41 7.65 13.07 6.31
CA VAL A 41 7.83 11.82 7.04
C VAL A 41 9.25 11.72 7.57
N VAL A 42 10.23 12.04 6.73
CA VAL A 42 11.65 11.97 7.13
C VAL A 42 11.92 12.92 8.29
N ALA A 43 11.21 14.05 8.35
CA ALA A 43 11.40 15.05 9.39
C ALA A 43 10.79 14.68 10.74
N LEU A 44 10.04 13.59 10.82
CA LEU A 44 9.45 13.17 12.09
C LEU A 44 10.53 12.74 13.07
N PRO A 45 10.28 12.91 14.37
CA PRO A 45 11.15 12.28 15.37
C PRO A 45 11.25 10.78 15.12
N GLU A 46 12.42 10.22 15.39
CA GLU A 46 12.70 8.83 15.04
C GLU A 46 11.63 7.86 15.57
N GLY A 47 11.21 8.04 16.82
CA GLY A 47 10.22 7.15 17.41
C GLY A 47 8.90 7.19 16.68
N GLU A 48 8.47 8.38 16.26
CA GLU A 48 7.22 8.52 15.51
C GLU A 48 7.35 7.96 14.12
N ARG A 49 8.50 8.15 13.49
CA ARG A 49 8.73 7.62 12.16
C ARG A 49 8.72 6.09 12.18
N ILE A 50 9.34 5.49 13.18
CA ILE A 50 9.32 4.04 13.34
C ILE A 50 7.89 3.55 13.56
N ALA A 51 7.15 4.24 14.43
CA ALA A 51 5.75 3.87 14.69
C ALA A 51 4.92 3.97 13.41
N LEU A 52 5.14 5.01 12.61
CA LEU A 52 4.44 5.17 11.35
C LEU A 52 4.70 4.00 10.41
N LEU A 53 5.96 3.65 10.22
CA LEU A 53 6.32 2.56 9.32
C LEU A 53 5.74 1.22 9.80
N LEU A 54 5.70 1.01 11.11
CA LEU A 54 5.07 -0.19 11.66
C LEU A 54 3.56 -0.20 11.38
N GLU A 55 2.90 0.94 11.50
CA GLU A 55 1.47 1.01 11.21
C GLU A 55 1.19 0.73 9.74
N VAL A 56 2.04 1.22 8.84
CA VAL A 56 1.92 0.92 7.41
C VAL A 56 2.03 -0.58 7.18
N ARG A 57 3.01 -1.23 7.81
CA ARG A 57 3.23 -2.66 7.62
C ARG A 57 2.08 -3.49 8.16
N ARG A 58 1.39 -3.00 9.18
CA ARG A 58 0.32 -3.74 9.85
C ARG A 58 -1.07 -3.38 9.36
N ASP A 59 -1.17 -2.41 8.45
CA ASP A 59 -2.47 -1.90 8.02
C ASP A 59 -3.31 -3.03 7.40
N THR A 60 -4.51 -3.20 7.92
CA THR A 60 -5.48 -4.16 7.42
C THR A 60 -6.83 -3.51 7.17
N CYS A 61 -6.90 -2.17 7.19
CA CYS A 61 -8.15 -1.45 7.03
C CYS A 61 -8.41 -1.19 5.56
N PHE A 62 -8.84 -2.23 4.85
CA PHE A 62 -9.13 -2.14 3.42
C PHE A 62 -10.63 -2.17 3.20
N GLU A 63 -11.15 -1.08 2.66
CA GLU A 63 -12.58 -0.92 2.40
C GLU A 63 -12.78 -0.54 0.94
N VAL A 64 -14.01 -0.70 0.47
CA VAL A 64 -14.34 -0.37 -0.91
C VAL A 64 -13.99 1.09 -1.21
N SER A 65 -14.14 1.98 -0.23
CA SER A 65 -13.88 3.41 -0.43
C SER A 65 -12.40 3.72 -0.67
N ASN A 66 -11.48 2.96 -0.07
CA ASN A 66 -10.06 3.22 -0.23
C ASN A 66 -9.32 2.11 -0.98
N ASP A 67 -10.00 1.02 -1.27
CA ASP A 67 -9.41 -0.13 -1.96
C ASP A 67 -10.47 -0.76 -2.88
N PRO A 68 -10.96 0.02 -3.86
CA PRO A 68 -12.11 -0.41 -4.67
C PRO A 68 -11.85 -1.66 -5.50
N TYR A 69 -10.58 -1.99 -5.76
CA TYR A 69 -10.24 -3.14 -6.57
C TYR A 69 -9.65 -4.28 -5.76
N SER A 70 -9.61 -4.12 -4.43
CA SER A 70 -9.07 -5.13 -3.52
C SER A 70 -7.64 -5.51 -3.83
N GLU A 71 -6.83 -4.55 -4.27
CA GLU A 71 -5.43 -4.77 -4.60
C GLU A 71 -4.50 -4.46 -3.44
N HIS A 72 -5.01 -3.83 -2.40
CA HIS A 72 -4.23 -3.43 -1.22
C HIS A 72 -3.03 -2.59 -1.60
N ASP A 73 -3.26 -1.59 -2.46
CA ASP A 73 -2.19 -0.72 -2.95
C ASP A 73 -2.24 0.68 -2.38
N PHE A 74 -3.16 0.93 -1.47
CA PHE A 74 -3.31 2.25 -0.85
C PHE A 74 -3.92 2.10 0.53
N GLY A 75 -3.49 2.93 1.46
CA GLY A 75 -4.10 2.96 2.77
C GLY A 75 -3.78 4.23 3.51
N ALA A 76 -4.42 4.39 4.66
CA ALA A 76 -4.21 5.52 5.55
C ALA A 76 -4.04 5.00 6.97
N VAL A 77 -3.10 5.59 7.69
CA VAL A 77 -2.83 5.22 9.07
C VAL A 77 -2.70 6.50 9.90
N GLU A 78 -2.87 6.38 11.19
CA GLU A 78 -2.79 7.53 12.08
C GLU A 78 -1.72 7.28 13.12
N VAL A 79 -0.86 8.29 13.34
CA VAL A 79 0.16 8.26 14.36
C VAL A 79 0.22 9.63 15.01
N GLY A 80 0.09 9.66 16.33
CA GLY A 80 0.15 10.91 17.07
C GLY A 80 -0.93 11.91 16.69
N GLY A 81 -2.10 11.42 16.29
CA GLY A 81 -3.20 12.27 15.88
C GLY A 81 -3.07 12.82 14.46
N VAL A 82 -2.06 12.39 13.72
CA VAL A 82 -1.83 12.84 12.36
C VAL A 82 -2.07 11.70 11.40
N CYS A 83 -2.79 11.99 10.31
CA CYS A 83 -3.10 11.00 9.30
C CYS A 83 -1.99 10.96 8.26
N PHE A 84 -1.55 9.76 7.92
CA PHE A 84 -0.54 9.53 6.88
C PHE A 84 -1.11 8.57 5.87
N PHE A 85 -0.57 8.64 4.66
CA PHE A 85 -1.04 7.80 3.55
C PHE A 85 0.14 7.00 3.00
N TRP A 86 -0.16 5.78 2.57
CA TRP A 86 0.83 4.98 1.86
C TRP A 86 0.21 4.49 0.56
N SER A 87 1.04 4.29 -0.43
CA SER A 87 0.60 3.74 -1.71
C SER A 87 1.72 2.94 -2.34
N ILE A 88 1.34 1.91 -3.09
CA ILE A 88 2.30 1.07 -3.81
C ILE A 88 2.11 1.33 -5.30
N ASN A 89 3.21 1.69 -5.97
CA ASN A 89 3.24 1.82 -7.42
C ASN A 89 3.96 0.60 -7.97
N GLU A 90 3.21 -0.30 -8.58
CA GLU A 90 3.77 -1.57 -9.05
C GLU A 90 4.75 -1.36 -10.19
N ASP A 91 4.50 -0.39 -11.06
CA ASP A 91 5.38 -0.13 -12.19
C ASP A 91 6.76 0.29 -11.74
N ARG A 92 6.85 0.94 -10.58
CA ARG A 92 8.12 1.43 -10.05
C ARG A 92 8.66 0.55 -8.94
N GLY A 93 7.88 -0.42 -8.48
CA GLY A 93 8.27 -1.22 -7.34
C GLY A 93 8.49 -0.38 -6.10
N ALA A 94 7.65 0.63 -5.89
CA ALA A 94 7.85 1.59 -4.83
C ALA A 94 6.64 1.68 -3.92
N LEU A 95 6.90 1.72 -2.62
CA LEU A 95 5.89 2.03 -1.60
C LEU A 95 6.22 3.42 -1.08
N ALA A 96 5.30 4.35 -1.26
CA ALA A 96 5.49 5.73 -0.83
C ALA A 96 4.67 6.00 0.43
N VAL A 97 5.29 6.66 1.40
CA VAL A 97 4.62 7.07 2.63
C VAL A 97 4.68 8.57 2.71
N ARG A 98 3.52 9.20 2.92
CA ARG A 98 3.43 10.65 2.97
C ARG A 98 2.40 11.09 3.99
N ARG A 99 2.54 12.31 4.40
CA ARG A 99 1.62 12.94 5.31
C ARG A 99 0.41 13.53 4.60
#